data_40d173254bfd84e97a7d00a32b66f1e0
#
_entry.id   40d173254bfd84e97a7d00a32b66f1e0
#
_cell.length_a   1.000
_cell.length_b   1.000
_cell.length_c   1.000
_cell.angle_alpha   90.00
_cell.angle_beta   90.00
_cell.angle_gamma   90.00
#
_symmetry.space_group_name_H-M   'P 1'
#
loop_
_entity.id
_entity.type
_entity.pdbx_description
1 polymer ?
#
loop_
_entity_poly.entity_id
_entity_poly.type
_entity_poly.pdbx_seq_one_letter_code
_entity_poly.pdbx_strand_id
1 'polypeptide(L)'
;MKTRTAVISSMPDKAIGPNKWEIVEVDLDEPQQGELLIKMIASGLCHSDDHLSTGDIPVATYPMAGGHEGAGIVEKVGPNTPGWEVGDHAVMSFLPGCGRCRWCANGQQNLCDLGATLLLGSRADGTFRMHLNGEPVGQMCGISTFSEYSVVAIDSAVKVSKDLPLEKACLVGCGVGTGFGSAEKSANVQPGDTVIIMGIGGIGINAVQGAAIKGAANVVAVDPVAFKREKAMELGATHAFATIAEATEFAMSVTNGQGADSCIVTIGVTKGEHVGEAFNAIRKAGTVVVTGLGDMMEVGIPVPISMLTLFQKRIQGSLFGESSPSKDIPRLLAMYQAGVLKLDELVTNTYTLDTINDGYADMHAGKNLRGVIIHQH
;
A
#
# COMPACT_ATOMS: atom_id res chain seq x y z
N MET A 1 15.04 25.11 -0.54
CA MET A 1 15.72 24.63 -1.76
C MET A 1 14.69 24.37 -2.86
N LYS A 2 15.11 24.13 -4.11
CA LYS A 2 14.19 23.68 -5.17
C LYS A 2 14.26 22.18 -5.34
N THR A 3 13.13 21.55 -5.68
CA THR A 3 13.02 20.12 -5.97
C THR A 3 11.98 19.87 -7.06
N ARG A 4 12.21 18.84 -7.89
CA ARG A 4 11.23 18.38 -8.87
C ARG A 4 10.29 17.39 -8.20
N THR A 5 9.00 17.51 -8.52
CA THR A 5 7.96 16.62 -8.00
C THR A 5 6.87 16.37 -9.03
N ALA A 6 6.23 15.21 -8.97
CA ALA A 6 5.04 14.92 -9.75
C ALA A 6 3.79 15.33 -8.98
N VAL A 7 2.93 16.14 -9.58
CA VAL A 7 1.69 16.65 -8.98
C VAL A 7 0.47 16.30 -9.82
N ILE A 8 -0.69 16.21 -9.16
CA ILE A 8 -2.01 16.36 -9.75
C ILE A 8 -2.43 17.81 -9.49
N SER A 9 -2.56 18.60 -10.57
CA SER A 9 -2.68 20.06 -10.49
C SER A 9 -4.05 20.55 -10.03
N SER A 10 -5.11 19.75 -10.26
CA SER A 10 -6.50 20.11 -9.92
C SER A 10 -7.33 18.87 -9.60
N MET A 11 -8.48 19.08 -8.98
CA MET A 11 -9.46 18.00 -8.78
C MET A 11 -9.82 17.37 -10.14
N PRO A 12 -9.71 16.05 -10.29
CA PRO A 12 -10.11 15.36 -11.52
C PRO A 12 -11.59 15.48 -11.79
N ASP A 13 -11.95 15.69 -13.06
CA ASP A 13 -13.34 15.58 -13.51
C ASP A 13 -13.58 14.16 -14.04
N LYS A 14 -14.32 13.36 -13.29
CA LYS A 14 -14.65 11.96 -13.66
C LYS A 14 -15.36 11.84 -15.01
N ALA A 15 -15.99 12.90 -15.51
CA ALA A 15 -16.64 12.91 -16.83
C ALA A 15 -15.63 13.06 -17.97
N ILE A 16 -14.47 13.65 -17.71
CA ILE A 16 -13.39 13.86 -18.69
C ILE A 16 -12.39 12.69 -18.66
N GLY A 17 -12.13 12.14 -17.49
CA GLY A 17 -11.19 11.06 -17.24
C GLY A 17 -10.05 11.45 -16.29
N PRO A 18 -9.10 10.55 -16.07
CA PRO A 18 -8.03 10.77 -15.11
C PRO A 18 -7.08 11.91 -15.53
N ASN A 19 -6.67 12.69 -14.54
CA ASN A 19 -5.62 13.70 -14.73
C ASN A 19 -4.26 13.00 -14.90
N LYS A 20 -3.37 13.61 -15.67
CA LYS A 20 -1.98 13.15 -15.78
C LYS A 20 -1.12 13.77 -14.68
N TRP A 21 -0.09 13.06 -14.29
CA TRP A 21 0.97 13.60 -13.44
C TRP A 21 1.76 14.64 -14.22
N GLU A 22 1.90 15.82 -13.62
CA GLU A 22 2.71 16.91 -14.15
C GLU A 22 3.98 17.05 -13.32
N ILE A 23 5.14 17.18 -13.99
CA ILE A 23 6.41 17.39 -13.30
C ILE A 23 6.63 18.89 -13.16
N VAL A 24 6.71 19.33 -11.92
CA VAL A 24 6.94 20.75 -11.59
C VAL A 24 8.14 20.90 -10.66
N GLU A 25 8.79 22.08 -10.73
CA GLU A 25 9.80 22.47 -9.76
C GLU A 25 9.14 23.32 -8.67
N VAL A 26 9.25 22.89 -7.42
CA VAL A 26 8.69 23.56 -6.25
C VAL A 26 9.77 24.05 -5.32
N ASP A 27 9.45 25.11 -4.56
CA ASP A 27 10.25 25.52 -3.41
C ASP A 27 9.97 24.58 -2.24
N LEU A 28 11.02 23.94 -1.71
CA LEU A 28 10.96 23.03 -0.56
C LEU A 28 11.57 23.73 0.66
N ASP A 29 10.78 23.82 1.72
CA ASP A 29 11.19 24.40 3.00
C ASP A 29 12.25 23.57 3.72
N GLU A 30 12.94 24.21 4.66
CA GLU A 30 13.84 23.53 5.58
C GLU A 30 13.07 22.65 6.58
N PRO A 31 13.61 21.46 6.95
CA PRO A 31 12.97 20.61 7.94
C PRO A 31 12.91 21.31 9.30
N GLN A 32 11.74 21.30 9.91
CA GLN A 32 11.50 21.82 11.24
C GLN A 32 11.78 20.76 12.31
N GLN A 33 11.56 21.09 13.58
CA GLN A 33 11.68 20.13 14.69
C GLN A 33 10.80 18.90 14.45
N GLY A 34 11.38 17.71 14.57
CA GLY A 34 10.68 16.44 14.29
C GLY A 34 10.54 16.11 12.81
N GLU A 35 11.29 16.80 11.93
CA GLU A 35 11.27 16.55 10.49
C GLU A 35 12.66 16.23 9.93
N LEU A 36 12.67 15.57 8.78
CA LEU A 36 13.84 15.18 8.03
C LEU A 36 13.70 15.67 6.59
N LEU A 37 14.79 16.18 6.01
CA LEU A 37 14.93 16.30 4.56
C LEU A 37 15.47 14.97 4.03
N ILE A 38 14.70 14.33 3.17
CA ILE A 38 15.03 13.05 2.57
C ILE A 38 15.35 13.25 1.09
N LYS A 39 16.51 12.77 0.67
CA LYS A 39 16.85 12.52 -0.73
C LYS A 39 16.20 11.20 -1.13
N MET A 40 15.16 11.24 -1.94
CA MET A 40 14.46 10.03 -2.39
C MET A 40 15.33 9.26 -3.38
N ILE A 41 15.49 7.97 -3.15
CA ILE A 41 16.23 7.07 -4.05
C ILE A 41 15.25 6.29 -4.93
N ALA A 42 14.16 5.81 -4.34
CA ALA A 42 13.15 5.05 -5.08
C ALA A 42 11.74 5.25 -4.51
N SER A 43 10.75 5.12 -5.39
CA SER A 43 9.33 5.26 -5.05
C SER A 43 8.47 4.25 -5.81
N GLY A 44 7.64 3.49 -5.09
CA GLY A 44 6.72 2.53 -5.68
C GLY A 44 5.50 3.20 -6.29
N LEU A 45 5.07 2.74 -7.47
CA LEU A 45 3.79 3.11 -8.07
C LEU A 45 2.67 2.27 -7.45
N CYS A 46 1.62 2.92 -6.96
CA CYS A 46 0.49 2.27 -6.30
C CYS A 46 -0.85 2.80 -6.81
N HIS A 47 -1.89 1.97 -6.74
CA HIS A 47 -3.25 2.40 -7.10
C HIS A 47 -3.79 3.50 -6.18
N SER A 48 -3.29 3.63 -4.95
CA SER A 48 -3.74 4.74 -4.08
C SER A 48 -3.32 6.11 -4.62
N ASP A 49 -2.17 6.22 -5.31
CA ASP A 49 -1.81 7.44 -6.03
C ASP A 49 -2.65 7.58 -7.32
N ASP A 50 -2.95 6.49 -7.99
CA ASP A 50 -3.82 6.48 -9.16
C ASP A 50 -5.23 7.02 -8.83
N HIS A 51 -5.76 6.67 -7.65
CA HIS A 51 -7.02 7.23 -7.15
C HIS A 51 -7.02 8.76 -6.96
N LEU A 52 -5.84 9.40 -6.83
CA LEU A 52 -5.74 10.86 -6.91
C LEU A 52 -5.97 11.35 -8.33
N SER A 53 -5.45 10.63 -9.32
CA SER A 53 -5.57 10.97 -10.73
C SER A 53 -6.99 10.75 -11.26
N THR A 54 -7.70 9.74 -10.75
CA THR A 54 -9.09 9.42 -11.13
C THR A 54 -10.14 10.19 -10.33
N GLY A 55 -9.77 10.74 -9.17
CA GLY A 55 -10.69 11.43 -8.26
C GLY A 55 -11.55 10.48 -7.40
N ASP A 56 -11.20 9.19 -7.33
CA ASP A 56 -11.89 8.23 -6.46
C ASP A 56 -11.60 8.50 -4.98
N ILE A 57 -10.42 9.04 -4.68
CA ILE A 57 -10.05 9.53 -3.35
C ILE A 57 -9.86 11.05 -3.43
N PRO A 58 -10.83 11.85 -2.98
CA PRO A 58 -10.70 13.30 -2.96
C PRO A 58 -9.69 13.75 -1.89
N VAL A 59 -8.89 14.77 -2.24
CA VAL A 59 -7.94 15.43 -1.33
C VAL A 59 -8.33 16.88 -1.11
N ALA A 60 -7.88 17.46 0.00
CA ALA A 60 -8.30 18.81 0.39
C ALA A 60 -7.48 19.92 -0.30
N THR A 61 -6.28 19.62 -0.80
CA THR A 61 -5.36 20.62 -1.38
C THR A 61 -4.92 20.22 -2.77
N TYR A 62 -4.96 21.15 -3.69
CA TYR A 62 -4.38 21.05 -5.03
C TYR A 62 -3.51 22.31 -5.32
N PRO A 63 -2.35 22.19 -6.02
CA PRO A 63 -1.77 20.92 -6.50
C PRO A 63 -1.43 19.96 -5.36
N MET A 64 -1.50 18.63 -5.61
CA MET A 64 -1.10 17.60 -4.67
C MET A 64 0.11 16.84 -5.22
N ALA A 65 1.24 16.92 -4.54
CA ALA A 65 2.41 16.11 -4.84
C ALA A 65 2.18 14.67 -4.38
N GLY A 66 2.35 13.72 -5.30
CA GLY A 66 2.02 12.32 -5.09
C GLY A 66 3.14 11.48 -4.49
N GLY A 67 2.85 10.18 -4.38
CA GLY A 67 3.78 9.18 -3.86
C GLY A 67 3.65 8.96 -2.36
N HIS A 68 3.37 7.71 -1.99
CA HIS A 68 3.24 7.32 -0.58
C HIS A 68 4.04 6.05 -0.24
N GLU A 69 4.78 5.51 -1.19
CA GLU A 69 5.77 4.44 -1.01
C GLU A 69 7.14 4.96 -1.41
N GLY A 70 8.09 5.01 -0.50
CA GLY A 70 9.41 5.52 -0.85
C GLY A 70 10.50 5.06 0.11
N ALA A 71 11.72 5.14 -0.38
CA ALA A 71 12.92 4.98 0.43
C ALA A 71 13.99 5.98 0.00
N GLY A 72 14.75 6.48 0.94
CA GLY A 72 15.74 7.51 0.68
C GLY A 72 16.79 7.63 1.78
N ILE A 73 17.61 8.66 1.63
CA ILE A 73 18.73 8.95 2.53
C ILE A 73 18.48 10.31 3.19
N VAL A 74 18.70 10.40 4.48
CA VAL A 74 18.60 11.64 5.24
C VAL A 74 19.69 12.60 4.81
N GLU A 75 19.30 13.73 4.20
CA GLU A 75 20.21 14.82 3.80
C GLU A 75 20.33 15.89 4.90
N LYS A 76 19.26 16.11 5.67
CA LYS A 76 19.23 17.08 6.75
C LYS A 76 18.28 16.65 7.85
N VAL A 77 18.67 16.92 9.08
CA VAL A 77 17.85 16.68 10.26
C VAL A 77 17.37 18.01 10.80
N GLY A 78 16.08 18.13 11.07
CA GLY A 78 15.52 19.32 11.67
C GLY A 78 16.04 19.58 13.10
N PRO A 79 15.93 20.80 13.61
CA PRO A 79 16.44 21.14 14.94
C PRO A 79 15.78 20.28 16.02
N ASN A 80 16.54 19.91 17.06
CA ASN A 80 16.04 19.12 18.19
C ASN A 80 15.27 17.83 17.79
N THR A 81 15.77 17.13 16.78
CA THR A 81 15.18 15.89 16.24
C THR A 81 16.11 14.71 16.57
N PRO A 82 15.99 14.10 17.77
CA PRO A 82 16.89 13.03 18.18
C PRO A 82 16.63 11.73 17.43
N GLY A 83 17.64 10.86 17.42
CA GLY A 83 17.54 9.51 16.85
C GLY A 83 17.83 9.42 15.36
N TRP A 84 18.13 10.54 14.67
CA TRP A 84 18.43 10.61 13.26
C TRP A 84 19.73 11.35 12.98
N GLU A 85 20.47 10.91 11.96
CA GLU A 85 21.70 11.52 11.49
C GLU A 85 21.70 11.61 9.95
N VAL A 86 22.43 12.58 9.42
CA VAL A 86 22.67 12.68 7.96
C VAL A 86 23.34 11.39 7.48
N GLY A 87 22.86 10.86 6.36
CA GLY A 87 23.31 9.59 5.79
C GLY A 87 22.58 8.36 6.35
N ASP A 88 21.62 8.51 7.26
CA ASP A 88 20.73 7.40 7.62
C ASP A 88 19.82 7.02 6.45
N HIS A 89 19.58 5.72 6.28
CA HIS A 89 18.61 5.20 5.32
C HIS A 89 17.24 5.10 5.98
N ALA A 90 16.22 5.48 5.24
CA ALA A 90 14.84 5.47 5.72
C ALA A 90 13.87 4.91 4.67
N VAL A 91 12.89 4.14 5.14
CA VAL A 91 11.69 3.79 4.40
C VAL A 91 10.55 4.68 4.88
N MET A 92 9.84 5.30 3.94
CA MET A 92 8.66 6.12 4.24
C MET A 92 7.46 5.22 4.48
N SER A 93 6.75 5.46 5.57
CA SER A 93 5.44 4.86 5.85
C SER A 93 4.36 5.88 5.54
N PHE A 94 3.37 5.51 4.72
CA PHE A 94 2.25 6.40 4.45
C PHE A 94 1.38 6.65 5.69
N LEU A 95 1.42 5.74 6.67
CA LEU A 95 0.78 5.93 7.97
C LEU A 95 1.83 6.31 9.01
N PRO A 96 1.65 7.44 9.71
CA PRO A 96 2.55 7.82 10.78
C PRO A 96 2.38 6.92 12.01
N GLY A 97 3.43 6.80 12.82
CA GLY A 97 3.41 6.07 14.07
C GLY A 97 3.95 6.91 15.23
N CYS A 98 3.13 7.77 15.86
CA CYS A 98 3.59 8.71 16.87
C CYS A 98 4.06 8.07 18.19
N GLY A 99 3.79 6.78 18.41
CA GLY A 99 4.19 6.04 19.62
C GLY A 99 3.44 6.38 20.91
N ARG A 100 2.63 7.46 20.95
CA ARG A 100 2.03 8.01 22.18
C ARG A 100 0.50 8.07 22.21
N CYS A 101 -0.19 8.01 21.06
CA CYS A 101 -1.65 7.97 21.04
C CYS A 101 -2.16 6.60 21.49
N ARG A 102 -3.47 6.53 21.77
CA ARG A 102 -4.13 5.29 22.21
C ARG A 102 -3.82 4.09 21.32
N TRP A 103 -3.89 4.30 20.01
CA TRP A 103 -3.71 3.25 19.03
C TRP A 103 -2.26 2.75 18.99
N CYS A 104 -1.31 3.68 18.96
CA CYS A 104 0.11 3.34 19.01
C CYS A 104 0.47 2.60 20.30
N ALA A 105 -0.05 3.05 21.45
CA ALA A 105 0.18 2.40 22.75
C ALA A 105 -0.37 0.97 22.80
N ASN A 106 -1.41 0.66 22.02
CA ASN A 106 -1.98 -0.69 21.88
C ASN A 106 -1.32 -1.54 20.77
N GLY A 107 -0.27 -1.05 20.13
CA GLY A 107 0.39 -1.76 19.02
C GLY A 107 -0.36 -1.66 17.68
N GLN A 108 -1.32 -0.77 17.56
CA GLN A 108 -2.13 -0.51 16.36
C GLN A 108 -1.69 0.79 15.68
N GLN A 109 -0.39 0.92 15.36
CA GLN A 109 0.16 2.14 14.76
C GLN A 109 -0.51 2.50 13.42
N ASN A 110 -1.02 1.53 12.69
CA ASN A 110 -1.79 1.76 11.46
C ASN A 110 -3.05 2.62 11.68
N LEU A 111 -3.51 2.77 12.91
CA LEU A 111 -4.65 3.63 13.30
C LEU A 111 -4.21 4.88 14.09
N CYS A 112 -2.95 5.27 13.99
CA CYS A 112 -2.42 6.44 14.67
C CYS A 112 -3.27 7.69 14.42
N ASP A 113 -3.53 8.49 15.47
CA ASP A 113 -4.35 9.72 15.37
C ASP A 113 -3.78 10.73 14.36
N LEU A 114 -2.45 10.75 14.15
CA LEU A 114 -1.82 11.60 13.13
C LEU A 114 -2.22 11.19 11.70
N GLY A 115 -2.74 9.98 11.50
CA GLY A 115 -3.27 9.52 10.22
C GLY A 115 -4.52 10.29 9.74
N ALA A 116 -5.19 11.03 10.61
CA ALA A 116 -6.37 11.81 10.24
C ALA A 116 -6.09 12.93 9.21
N THR A 117 -4.82 13.33 9.03
CA THR A 117 -4.42 14.41 8.13
C THR A 117 -3.88 13.94 6.77
N LEU A 118 -3.86 12.64 6.50
CA LEU A 118 -3.21 12.04 5.32
C LEU A 118 -3.70 12.60 3.96
N LEU A 119 -4.98 12.94 3.87
CA LEU A 119 -5.61 13.46 2.65
C LEU A 119 -5.74 14.99 2.64
N LEU A 120 -5.29 15.69 3.68
CA LEU A 120 -5.32 17.14 3.74
C LEU A 120 -4.20 17.78 2.91
N GLY A 121 -3.07 17.09 2.76
CA GLY A 121 -1.87 17.59 2.10
C GLY A 121 -1.01 18.50 2.98
N SER A 122 -1.55 19.00 4.10
CA SER A 122 -0.84 19.79 5.10
C SER A 122 -0.23 18.94 6.21
N ARG A 123 0.64 19.52 7.00
CA ARG A 123 1.03 19.00 8.30
C ARG A 123 -0.15 19.07 9.28
N ALA A 124 -0.02 18.39 10.43
CA ALA A 124 -1.05 18.40 11.47
C ALA A 124 -1.35 19.80 12.04
N ASP A 125 -0.39 20.72 11.96
CA ASP A 125 -0.53 22.13 12.35
C ASP A 125 -1.08 23.03 11.23
N GLY A 126 -1.44 22.46 10.08
CA GLY A 126 -1.96 23.17 8.91
C GLY A 126 -0.87 23.80 8.02
N THR A 127 0.42 23.63 8.33
CA THR A 127 1.51 24.18 7.51
C THR A 127 1.87 23.26 6.35
N PHE A 128 2.54 23.81 5.34
CA PHE A 128 3.03 23.11 4.17
C PHE A 128 4.55 23.20 4.11
N ARG A 129 5.19 22.28 3.38
CA ARG A 129 6.64 22.28 3.15
C ARG A 129 7.01 22.44 1.68
N MET A 130 6.02 22.40 0.78
CA MET A 130 6.20 22.61 -0.66
C MET A 130 5.37 23.80 -1.11
N HIS A 131 5.96 24.62 -1.99
CA HIS A 131 5.30 25.79 -2.53
C HIS A 131 5.60 25.93 -4.03
N LEU A 132 4.56 26.27 -4.81
CA LEU A 132 4.68 26.56 -6.23
C LEU A 132 4.26 28.01 -6.45
N ASN A 133 5.21 28.86 -6.91
CA ASN A 133 4.98 30.31 -7.08
C ASN A 133 4.46 31.01 -5.80
N GLY A 134 4.89 30.53 -4.63
CA GLY A 134 4.47 31.06 -3.33
C GLY A 134 3.18 30.47 -2.77
N GLU A 135 2.43 29.69 -3.56
CA GLU A 135 1.21 29.02 -3.10
C GLU A 135 1.51 27.61 -2.58
N PRO A 136 0.77 27.13 -1.58
CA PRO A 136 1.02 25.81 -1.00
C PRO A 136 0.76 24.67 -1.98
N VAL A 137 1.63 23.66 -1.94
CA VAL A 137 1.46 22.36 -2.62
C VAL A 137 1.25 21.30 -1.57
N GLY A 138 0.17 20.53 -1.70
CA GLY A 138 -0.13 19.44 -0.78
C GLY A 138 0.88 18.30 -0.91
N GLN A 139 1.18 17.63 0.21
CA GLN A 139 1.99 16.43 0.23
C GLN A 139 1.12 15.21 0.55
N MET A 140 0.97 14.28 -0.41
CA MET A 140 0.24 13.03 -0.17
C MET A 140 0.82 12.29 1.03
N CYS A 141 -0.03 11.94 1.98
CA CYS A 141 0.34 11.27 3.22
C CYS A 141 1.44 12.00 4.03
N GLY A 142 1.66 13.30 3.76
CA GLY A 142 2.73 14.08 4.37
C GLY A 142 4.15 13.68 3.98
N ILE A 143 4.31 12.84 2.96
CA ILE A 143 5.62 12.31 2.53
C ILE A 143 5.97 12.58 1.06
N SER A 144 5.01 12.56 0.14
CA SER A 144 5.19 12.88 -1.31
C SER A 144 6.45 12.30 -1.92
N THR A 145 6.49 10.98 -2.01
CA THR A 145 7.71 10.29 -2.46
C THR A 145 7.98 10.41 -3.96
N PHE A 146 7.02 10.93 -4.77
CA PHE A 146 7.26 11.28 -6.18
C PHE A 146 7.97 12.63 -6.31
N SER A 147 8.93 12.87 -5.44
CA SER A 147 9.77 14.07 -5.40
C SER A 147 11.23 13.66 -5.28
N GLU A 148 12.15 14.41 -5.90
CA GLU A 148 13.59 14.13 -5.74
C GLU A 148 14.01 14.34 -4.28
N TYR A 149 13.46 15.36 -3.62
CA TYR A 149 13.61 15.62 -2.20
C TYR A 149 12.26 15.88 -1.56
N SER A 150 12.08 15.42 -0.34
CA SER A 150 10.88 15.70 0.45
C SER A 150 11.25 15.97 1.91
N VAL A 151 10.56 16.92 2.54
CA VAL A 151 10.60 17.07 4.00
C VAL A 151 9.49 16.19 4.57
N VAL A 152 9.82 15.32 5.53
CA VAL A 152 8.89 14.35 6.13
C VAL A 152 8.99 14.38 7.65
N ALA A 153 7.88 14.10 8.34
CA ALA A 153 7.89 13.94 9.80
C ALA A 153 8.57 12.60 10.18
N ILE A 154 9.32 12.60 11.29
CA ILE A 154 9.96 11.38 11.80
C ILE A 154 8.94 10.27 12.12
N ASP A 155 7.70 10.63 12.44
CA ASP A 155 6.60 9.67 12.69
C ASP A 155 6.24 8.86 11.44
N SER A 156 6.57 9.34 10.24
CA SER A 156 6.37 8.67 8.94
C SER A 156 7.66 8.10 8.34
N ALA A 157 8.77 8.13 9.06
CA ALA A 157 10.06 7.62 8.61
C ALA A 157 10.51 6.45 9.50
N VAL A 158 10.93 5.35 8.88
CA VAL A 158 11.45 4.18 9.58
C VAL A 158 12.91 3.99 9.18
N LYS A 159 13.83 4.11 10.16
CA LYS A 159 15.25 3.89 9.92
C LYS A 159 15.51 2.42 9.58
N VAL A 160 16.31 2.20 8.54
CA VAL A 160 16.65 0.85 8.05
C VAL A 160 18.16 0.69 7.86
N SER A 161 18.62 -0.56 7.71
CA SER A 161 20.04 -0.83 7.45
C SER A 161 20.50 -0.19 6.15
N LYS A 162 21.73 0.35 6.16
CA LYS A 162 22.37 0.95 4.97
C LYS A 162 22.73 -0.09 3.89
N ASP A 163 22.73 -1.37 4.24
CA ASP A 163 23.04 -2.46 3.30
C ASP A 163 21.81 -2.89 2.46
N LEU A 164 20.63 -2.35 2.76
CA LEU A 164 19.41 -2.67 2.04
C LEU A 164 19.33 -1.93 0.70
N PRO A 165 18.95 -2.62 -0.40
CA PRO A 165 18.66 -1.97 -1.67
C PRO A 165 17.37 -1.14 -1.54
N LEU A 166 17.50 0.20 -1.59
CA LEU A 166 16.40 1.11 -1.35
C LEU A 166 15.30 1.02 -2.42
N GLU A 167 15.67 0.63 -3.65
CA GLU A 167 14.74 0.39 -4.75
C GLU A 167 13.81 -0.82 -4.53
N LYS A 168 14.14 -1.70 -3.58
CA LYS A 168 13.28 -2.80 -3.14
C LYS A 168 12.60 -2.45 -1.81
N ALA A 169 13.36 -1.85 -0.90
CA ALA A 169 12.88 -1.50 0.42
C ALA A 169 11.70 -0.50 0.39
N CYS A 170 11.63 0.39 -0.61
CA CYS A 170 10.56 1.38 -0.76
C CYS A 170 9.16 0.75 -0.76
N LEU A 171 9.01 -0.47 -1.31
CA LEU A 171 7.73 -1.17 -1.41
C LEU A 171 7.16 -1.62 -0.05
N VAL A 172 8.03 -1.72 0.98
CA VAL A 172 7.61 -2.18 2.31
C VAL A 172 6.85 -1.09 3.06
N GLY A 173 6.98 0.16 2.64
CA GLY A 173 6.25 1.30 3.19
C GLY A 173 4.73 1.27 2.99
N CYS A 174 4.24 0.50 2.02
CA CYS A 174 2.80 0.30 1.78
C CYS A 174 2.48 -1.11 1.30
N GLY A 175 2.64 -1.41 0.00
CA GLY A 175 2.05 -2.59 -0.65
C GLY A 175 2.48 -3.92 -0.06
N VAL A 176 3.75 -4.06 0.33
CA VAL A 176 4.28 -5.30 0.94
C VAL A 176 3.69 -5.49 2.33
N GLY A 177 3.76 -4.47 3.19
CA GLY A 177 3.20 -4.52 4.55
C GLY A 177 1.70 -4.76 4.55
N THR A 178 0.97 -4.11 3.62
CA THR A 178 -0.47 -4.24 3.45
C THR A 178 -0.86 -5.68 3.08
N GLY A 179 -0.25 -6.25 2.06
CA GLY A 179 -0.60 -7.59 1.59
C GLY A 179 -0.21 -8.67 2.60
N PHE A 180 1.04 -8.65 3.05
CA PHE A 180 1.54 -9.61 4.03
C PHE A 180 0.73 -9.59 5.33
N GLY A 181 0.48 -8.40 5.87
CA GLY A 181 -0.29 -8.21 7.09
C GLY A 181 -1.77 -8.61 6.93
N SER A 182 -2.38 -8.42 5.75
CA SER A 182 -3.74 -8.87 5.49
C SER A 182 -3.87 -10.39 5.63
N ALA A 183 -2.87 -11.15 5.22
CA ALA A 183 -2.85 -12.60 5.44
C ALA A 183 -2.48 -12.97 6.89
N GLU A 184 -1.39 -12.39 7.41
CA GLU A 184 -0.85 -12.76 8.73
C GLU A 184 -1.76 -12.34 9.88
N LYS A 185 -2.30 -11.11 9.83
CA LYS A 185 -2.99 -10.48 10.97
C LYS A 185 -4.50 -10.42 10.76
N SER A 186 -4.95 -9.80 9.66
CA SER A 186 -6.39 -9.58 9.44
C SER A 186 -7.13 -10.88 9.14
N ALA A 187 -6.60 -11.74 8.25
CA ALA A 187 -7.12 -13.08 8.01
C ALA A 187 -6.71 -14.08 9.10
N ASN A 188 -5.62 -13.78 9.82
CA ASN A 188 -5.04 -14.64 10.84
C ASN A 188 -4.79 -16.07 10.33
N VAL A 189 -4.18 -16.18 9.16
CA VAL A 189 -3.93 -17.45 8.47
C VAL A 189 -3.16 -18.44 9.38
N GLN A 190 -3.67 -19.65 9.45
CA GLN A 190 -3.07 -20.73 10.24
C GLN A 190 -2.53 -21.85 9.33
N PRO A 191 -1.55 -22.63 9.78
CA PRO A 191 -1.11 -23.80 9.05
C PRO A 191 -2.28 -24.74 8.75
N GLY A 192 -2.40 -25.12 7.48
CA GLY A 192 -3.47 -25.99 6.98
C GLY A 192 -4.67 -25.26 6.38
N ASP A 193 -4.78 -23.94 6.51
CA ASP A 193 -5.89 -23.16 5.96
C ASP A 193 -5.95 -23.19 4.42
N THR A 194 -7.16 -22.99 3.91
CA THR A 194 -7.43 -22.66 2.52
C THR A 194 -7.75 -21.15 2.43
N VAL A 195 -6.92 -20.40 1.72
CA VAL A 195 -7.00 -18.94 1.62
C VAL A 195 -7.15 -18.53 0.17
N ILE A 196 -8.21 -17.75 -0.14
CA ILE A 196 -8.40 -17.16 -1.46
C ILE A 196 -7.92 -15.70 -1.43
N ILE A 197 -7.14 -15.30 -2.43
CA ILE A 197 -6.70 -13.91 -2.64
C ILE A 197 -7.29 -13.41 -3.95
N MET A 198 -8.20 -12.42 -3.89
CA MET A 198 -8.86 -11.80 -5.04
C MET A 198 -8.14 -10.53 -5.47
N GLY A 199 -7.56 -10.58 -6.68
CA GLY A 199 -6.77 -9.49 -7.24
C GLY A 199 -5.28 -9.64 -6.91
N ILE A 200 -4.47 -10.02 -7.91
CA ILE A 200 -3.03 -10.23 -7.77
C ILE A 200 -2.28 -9.01 -8.31
N GLY A 201 -2.52 -7.88 -7.67
CA GLY A 201 -1.71 -6.67 -7.83
C GLY A 201 -0.59 -6.61 -6.78
N GLY A 202 -0.04 -5.42 -6.57
CA GLY A 202 1.04 -5.20 -5.62
C GLY A 202 0.72 -5.58 -4.17
N ILE A 203 -0.54 -5.50 -3.76
CA ILE A 203 -1.01 -5.94 -2.43
C ILE A 203 -1.25 -7.44 -2.44
N GLY A 204 -2.02 -7.95 -3.42
CA GLY A 204 -2.43 -9.35 -3.47
C GLY A 204 -1.27 -10.33 -3.57
N ILE A 205 -0.24 -10.01 -4.34
CA ILE A 205 0.95 -10.85 -4.45
C ILE A 205 1.68 -10.99 -3.09
N ASN A 206 1.65 -9.96 -2.25
CA ASN A 206 2.23 -10.02 -0.91
C ASN A 206 1.30 -10.71 0.09
N ALA A 207 -0.02 -10.71 -0.13
CA ALA A 207 -0.95 -11.56 0.60
C ALA A 207 -0.72 -13.05 0.27
N VAL A 208 -0.40 -13.38 -0.99
CA VAL A 208 0.03 -14.73 -1.42
C VAL A 208 1.27 -15.17 -0.63
N GLN A 209 2.33 -14.34 -0.63
CA GLN A 209 3.54 -14.64 0.14
C GLN A 209 3.23 -14.80 1.64
N GLY A 210 2.43 -13.89 2.20
CA GLY A 210 2.02 -13.94 3.60
C GLY A 210 1.30 -15.23 3.96
N ALA A 211 0.31 -15.64 3.17
CA ALA A 211 -0.45 -16.88 3.38
C ALA A 211 0.45 -18.13 3.27
N ALA A 212 1.33 -18.17 2.26
CA ALA A 212 2.27 -19.29 2.07
C ALA A 212 3.26 -19.40 3.25
N ILE A 213 3.86 -18.28 3.68
CA ILE A 213 4.81 -18.24 4.79
C ILE A 213 4.13 -18.61 6.11
N LYS A 214 2.84 -18.31 6.30
CA LYS A 214 2.04 -18.71 7.45
C LYS A 214 1.64 -20.18 7.43
N GLY A 215 1.92 -20.90 6.33
CA GLY A 215 1.71 -22.34 6.23
C GLY A 215 0.30 -22.74 5.79
N ALA A 216 -0.43 -21.88 5.09
CA ALA A 216 -1.69 -22.29 4.45
C ALA A 216 -1.47 -23.51 3.54
N ALA A 217 -2.36 -24.49 3.61
CA ALA A 217 -2.28 -25.69 2.77
C ALA A 217 -2.67 -25.37 1.31
N ASN A 218 -3.63 -24.47 1.14
CA ASN A 218 -4.07 -24.00 -0.16
C ASN A 218 -4.04 -22.47 -0.20
N VAL A 219 -3.13 -21.93 -1.00
CA VAL A 219 -3.05 -20.50 -1.32
C VAL A 219 -3.59 -20.33 -2.73
N VAL A 220 -4.79 -19.79 -2.85
CA VAL A 220 -5.57 -19.75 -4.08
C VAL A 220 -5.58 -18.31 -4.63
N ALA A 221 -4.84 -18.07 -5.70
CA ALA A 221 -4.76 -16.77 -6.35
C ALA A 221 -5.88 -16.61 -7.39
N VAL A 222 -6.54 -15.45 -7.39
CA VAL A 222 -7.60 -15.12 -8.37
C VAL A 222 -7.27 -13.81 -9.06
N ASP A 223 -7.03 -13.85 -10.37
CA ASP A 223 -6.83 -12.64 -11.20
C ASP A 223 -7.15 -12.97 -12.67
N PRO A 224 -7.86 -12.12 -13.42
CA PRO A 224 -8.15 -12.35 -14.84
C PRO A 224 -6.89 -12.35 -15.72
N VAL A 225 -5.80 -11.68 -15.29
CA VAL A 225 -4.57 -11.54 -16.06
C VAL A 225 -3.66 -12.76 -15.87
N ALA A 226 -3.38 -13.50 -16.93
CA ALA A 226 -2.57 -14.72 -16.88
C ALA A 226 -1.18 -14.50 -16.28
N PHE A 227 -0.48 -13.45 -16.70
CA PHE A 227 0.85 -13.07 -16.17
C PHE A 227 0.84 -12.94 -14.62
N LYS A 228 -0.19 -12.33 -14.05
CA LYS A 228 -0.31 -12.17 -12.59
C LYS A 228 -0.53 -13.52 -11.89
N ARG A 229 -1.32 -14.41 -12.50
CA ARG A 229 -1.51 -15.78 -11.98
C ARG A 229 -0.21 -16.58 -11.97
N GLU A 230 0.57 -16.48 -13.07
CA GLU A 230 1.89 -17.11 -13.17
C GLU A 230 2.83 -16.61 -12.06
N LYS A 231 2.90 -15.28 -11.86
CA LYS A 231 3.69 -14.69 -10.78
C LYS A 231 3.22 -15.09 -9.38
N ALA A 232 1.91 -15.28 -9.19
CA ALA A 232 1.40 -15.80 -7.92
C ALA A 232 1.91 -17.22 -7.63
N MET A 233 1.94 -18.10 -8.65
CA MET A 233 2.48 -19.45 -8.51
C MET A 233 3.98 -19.45 -8.18
N GLU A 234 4.77 -18.55 -8.79
CA GLU A 234 6.20 -18.40 -8.49
C GLU A 234 6.44 -17.92 -7.04
N LEU A 235 5.50 -17.15 -6.47
CA LEU A 235 5.64 -16.49 -5.17
C LEU A 235 4.84 -17.13 -4.05
N GLY A 236 4.35 -18.37 -4.25
CA GLY A 236 3.82 -19.19 -3.17
C GLY A 236 2.34 -19.56 -3.26
N ALA A 237 1.62 -19.17 -4.33
CA ALA A 237 0.30 -19.73 -4.57
C ALA A 237 0.40 -21.21 -4.91
N THR A 238 -0.53 -22.00 -4.43
CA THR A 238 -0.65 -23.43 -4.77
C THR A 238 -1.57 -23.65 -5.95
N HIS A 239 -2.52 -22.74 -6.15
CA HIS A 239 -3.51 -22.76 -7.24
C HIS A 239 -3.77 -21.34 -7.73
N ALA A 240 -4.12 -21.22 -9.00
CA ALA A 240 -4.46 -19.92 -9.59
C ALA A 240 -5.61 -20.08 -10.59
N PHE A 241 -6.62 -19.19 -10.48
CA PHE A 241 -7.82 -19.20 -11.28
C PHE A 241 -8.09 -17.81 -11.90
N ALA A 242 -8.83 -17.81 -13.01
CA ALA A 242 -9.21 -16.55 -13.64
C ALA A 242 -10.37 -15.86 -12.94
N THR A 243 -11.25 -16.62 -12.29
CA THR A 243 -12.48 -16.14 -11.66
C THR A 243 -12.64 -16.63 -10.23
N ILE A 244 -13.36 -15.86 -9.43
CA ILE A 244 -13.70 -16.24 -8.06
C ILE A 244 -14.61 -17.47 -8.01
N ALA A 245 -15.44 -17.68 -9.03
CA ALA A 245 -16.31 -18.85 -9.11
C ALA A 245 -15.49 -20.16 -9.18
N GLU A 246 -14.48 -20.21 -10.05
CA GLU A 246 -13.57 -21.36 -10.15
C GLU A 246 -12.80 -21.61 -8.84
N ALA A 247 -12.31 -20.54 -8.20
CA ALA A 247 -11.61 -20.64 -6.93
C ALA A 247 -12.54 -21.13 -5.80
N THR A 248 -13.80 -20.71 -5.80
CA THR A 248 -14.81 -21.15 -4.83
C THR A 248 -15.13 -22.65 -5.00
N GLU A 249 -15.33 -23.09 -6.23
CA GLU A 249 -15.55 -24.52 -6.55
C GLU A 249 -14.35 -25.36 -6.08
N PHE A 250 -13.13 -24.92 -6.37
CA PHE A 250 -11.93 -25.58 -5.88
C PHE A 250 -11.89 -25.63 -4.34
N ALA A 251 -12.09 -24.49 -3.67
CA ALA A 251 -12.08 -24.44 -2.20
C ALA A 251 -13.11 -25.39 -1.60
N MET A 252 -14.32 -25.45 -2.14
CA MET A 252 -15.35 -26.39 -1.72
C MET A 252 -14.94 -27.86 -1.92
N SER A 253 -14.27 -28.17 -3.03
CA SER A 253 -13.83 -29.54 -3.35
C SER A 253 -12.81 -30.10 -2.36
N VAL A 254 -11.94 -29.26 -1.83
CA VAL A 254 -10.86 -29.64 -0.87
C VAL A 254 -11.25 -29.49 0.60
N THR A 255 -12.43 -28.92 0.89
CA THR A 255 -12.89 -28.64 2.27
C THR A 255 -14.24 -29.31 2.61
N ASN A 256 -14.57 -30.42 1.98
CA ASN A 256 -15.84 -31.12 2.15
C ASN A 256 -17.09 -30.22 1.96
N GLY A 257 -17.05 -29.33 0.98
CA GLY A 257 -18.14 -28.40 0.67
C GLY A 257 -18.24 -27.21 1.61
N GLN A 258 -17.26 -26.94 2.47
CA GLN A 258 -17.33 -25.85 3.43
C GLN A 258 -16.90 -24.49 2.83
N GLY A 259 -15.95 -24.46 1.90
CA GLY A 259 -15.33 -23.26 1.37
C GLY A 259 -14.03 -22.87 2.08
N ALA A 260 -13.46 -21.72 1.69
CA ALA A 260 -12.19 -21.25 2.21
C ALA A 260 -12.27 -20.76 3.66
N ASP A 261 -11.16 -20.85 4.40
CA ASP A 261 -11.01 -20.30 5.75
C ASP A 261 -11.08 -18.77 5.73
N SER A 262 -10.45 -18.16 4.73
CA SER A 262 -10.53 -16.72 4.50
C SER A 262 -10.48 -16.38 3.00
N CYS A 263 -11.01 -15.19 2.67
CA CYS A 263 -10.88 -14.58 1.36
C CYS A 263 -10.39 -13.14 1.54
N ILE A 264 -9.26 -12.80 0.91
CA ILE A 264 -8.62 -11.48 1.01
C ILE A 264 -8.89 -10.74 -0.30
N VAL A 265 -9.65 -9.63 -0.23
CA VAL A 265 -10.02 -8.81 -1.38
C VAL A 265 -9.03 -7.67 -1.53
N THR A 266 -8.21 -7.73 -2.60
CA THR A 266 -7.14 -6.76 -2.91
C THR A 266 -7.27 -6.18 -4.31
N ILE A 267 -8.49 -6.16 -4.84
CA ILE A 267 -8.83 -5.60 -6.16
C ILE A 267 -8.60 -4.09 -6.13
N GLY A 268 -7.99 -3.53 -7.17
CA GLY A 268 -7.58 -2.12 -7.22
C GLY A 268 -8.74 -1.14 -7.06
N VAL A 269 -9.91 -1.43 -7.67
CA VAL A 269 -11.16 -0.70 -7.44
C VAL A 269 -12.18 -1.69 -6.87
N THR A 270 -12.21 -1.79 -5.55
CA THR A 270 -13.10 -2.72 -4.84
C THR A 270 -14.53 -2.22 -4.83
N LYS A 271 -15.48 -3.10 -5.15
CA LYS A 271 -16.92 -2.86 -5.09
C LYS A 271 -17.58 -3.78 -4.08
N GLY A 272 -18.77 -3.40 -3.62
CA GLY A 272 -19.56 -4.24 -2.71
C GLY A 272 -19.82 -5.66 -3.25
N GLU A 273 -20.01 -5.82 -4.56
CA GLU A 273 -20.18 -7.11 -5.23
C GLU A 273 -18.99 -8.06 -5.00
N HIS A 274 -17.75 -7.57 -5.10
CA HIS A 274 -16.53 -8.37 -4.84
C HIS A 274 -16.51 -8.90 -3.40
N VAL A 275 -16.97 -8.09 -2.44
CA VAL A 275 -17.06 -8.50 -1.03
C VAL A 275 -18.17 -9.54 -0.85
N GLY A 276 -19.28 -9.41 -1.58
CA GLY A 276 -20.36 -10.39 -1.61
C GLY A 276 -19.94 -11.75 -2.18
N GLU A 277 -19.19 -11.74 -3.26
CA GLU A 277 -18.59 -12.95 -3.86
C GLU A 277 -17.62 -13.63 -2.90
N ALA A 278 -16.70 -12.85 -2.30
CA ALA A 278 -15.76 -13.34 -1.28
C ALA A 278 -16.50 -13.94 -0.07
N PHE A 279 -17.61 -13.33 0.36
CA PHE A 279 -18.43 -13.83 1.46
C PHE A 279 -19.07 -15.20 1.15
N ASN A 280 -19.44 -15.42 -0.10
CA ASN A 280 -20.00 -16.71 -0.53
C ASN A 280 -18.92 -17.80 -0.61
N ALA A 281 -17.67 -17.44 -0.88
CA ALA A 281 -16.56 -18.38 -1.02
C ALA A 281 -16.01 -18.93 0.30
N ILE A 282 -16.29 -18.26 1.44
CA ILE A 282 -15.76 -18.65 2.75
C ILE A 282 -16.69 -19.59 3.52
N ARG A 283 -16.08 -20.43 4.37
CA ARG A 283 -16.77 -21.37 5.26
C ARG A 283 -17.50 -20.68 6.43
N LYS A 284 -18.23 -21.46 7.21
CA LYS A 284 -18.72 -21.04 8.54
C LYS A 284 -17.54 -20.58 9.42
N ALA A 285 -17.75 -19.50 10.18
CA ALA A 285 -16.74 -18.82 10.98
C ALA A 285 -15.53 -18.29 10.17
N GLY A 286 -15.60 -18.31 8.84
CA GLY A 286 -14.59 -17.75 7.95
C GLY A 286 -14.59 -16.22 7.94
N THR A 287 -13.53 -15.64 7.39
CA THR A 287 -13.33 -14.18 7.36
C THR A 287 -13.10 -13.67 5.93
N VAL A 288 -13.87 -12.68 5.51
CA VAL A 288 -13.53 -11.83 4.37
C VAL A 288 -12.70 -10.66 4.88
N VAL A 289 -11.51 -10.48 4.31
CA VAL A 289 -10.65 -9.32 4.60
C VAL A 289 -10.74 -8.36 3.42
N VAL A 290 -11.20 -7.14 3.66
CA VAL A 290 -11.31 -6.09 2.64
C VAL A 290 -10.11 -5.16 2.78
N THR A 291 -9.21 -5.21 1.82
CA THR A 291 -7.96 -4.45 1.81
C THR A 291 -7.89 -3.49 0.63
N GLY A 292 -8.47 -3.87 -0.51
CA GLY A 292 -8.58 -3.00 -1.68
C GLY A 292 -9.47 -1.79 -1.38
N LEU A 293 -9.09 -0.65 -1.94
CA LEU A 293 -9.89 0.56 -1.88
C LEU A 293 -10.84 0.63 -3.10
N GLY A 294 -11.88 1.44 -2.99
CA GLY A 294 -12.81 1.74 -4.06
C GLY A 294 -13.17 3.22 -4.03
N ASP A 295 -14.16 3.61 -4.82
CA ASP A 295 -14.75 4.95 -4.72
C ASP A 295 -15.27 5.17 -3.29
N MET A 296 -14.88 6.28 -2.64
CA MET A 296 -15.32 6.59 -1.28
C MET A 296 -16.85 6.74 -1.13
N MET A 297 -17.56 6.93 -2.24
CA MET A 297 -19.01 7.00 -2.28
C MET A 297 -19.69 5.65 -2.51
N GLU A 298 -18.91 4.59 -2.77
CA GLU A 298 -19.46 3.23 -2.94
C GLU A 298 -20.06 2.74 -1.61
N VAL A 299 -21.32 2.34 -1.66
CA VAL A 299 -22.06 1.85 -0.49
C VAL A 299 -22.78 0.54 -0.81
N GLY A 300 -22.89 -0.31 0.21
CA GLY A 300 -23.64 -1.56 0.13
C GLY A 300 -22.75 -2.76 -0.17
N ILE A 301 -22.95 -3.78 0.65
CA ILE A 301 -22.34 -5.11 0.48
C ILE A 301 -23.49 -6.10 0.38
N PRO A 302 -23.67 -6.83 -0.76
CA PRO A 302 -24.79 -7.73 -0.98
C PRO A 302 -24.59 -9.06 -0.23
N VAL A 303 -24.75 -9.04 1.09
CA VAL A 303 -24.67 -10.24 1.94
C VAL A 303 -25.98 -10.47 2.69
N PRO A 304 -26.52 -11.70 2.71
CA PRO A 304 -27.70 -12.02 3.50
C PRO A 304 -27.37 -11.96 5.01
N ILE A 305 -28.09 -11.12 5.74
CA ILE A 305 -27.89 -10.92 7.20
C ILE A 305 -28.01 -12.24 7.96
N SER A 306 -28.97 -13.10 7.58
CA SER A 306 -29.14 -14.43 8.19
C SER A 306 -27.91 -15.31 8.03
N MET A 307 -27.26 -15.28 6.86
CA MET A 307 -26.03 -16.06 6.61
C MET A 307 -24.85 -15.53 7.42
N LEU A 308 -24.72 -14.20 7.56
CA LEU A 308 -23.73 -13.57 8.41
C LEU A 308 -23.87 -14.06 9.86
N THR A 309 -25.10 -14.03 10.40
CA THR A 309 -25.39 -14.40 11.79
C THR A 309 -25.33 -15.91 12.02
N LEU A 310 -26.06 -16.71 11.24
CA LEU A 310 -26.19 -18.16 11.47
C LEU A 310 -24.89 -18.91 11.22
N PHE A 311 -24.04 -18.42 10.32
CA PHE A 311 -22.76 -19.03 10.02
C PHE A 311 -21.57 -18.31 10.70
N GLN A 312 -21.84 -17.29 11.51
CA GLN A 312 -20.82 -16.53 12.23
C GLN A 312 -19.67 -16.06 11.32
N LYS A 313 -19.97 -15.77 10.06
CA LYS A 313 -18.99 -15.24 9.12
C LYS A 313 -18.60 -13.81 9.50
N ARG A 314 -17.41 -13.39 9.10
CA ARG A 314 -16.88 -12.05 9.40
C ARG A 314 -16.55 -11.30 8.10
N ILE A 315 -16.71 -9.98 8.13
CA ILE A 315 -16.19 -9.05 7.12
C ILE A 315 -15.38 -8.03 7.89
N GLN A 316 -14.10 -7.93 7.57
CA GLN A 316 -13.16 -7.06 8.28
C GLN A 316 -12.40 -6.18 7.30
N GLY A 317 -12.37 -4.87 7.57
CA GLY A 317 -11.48 -3.94 6.87
C GLY A 317 -10.05 -4.09 7.34
N SER A 318 -9.08 -3.89 6.44
CA SER A 318 -7.66 -4.03 6.74
C SER A 318 -6.89 -2.83 6.19
N LEU A 319 -6.55 -1.89 7.06
CA LEU A 319 -5.70 -0.75 6.73
C LEU A 319 -4.24 -1.11 6.98
N PHE A 320 -3.40 -1.03 5.94
CA PHE A 320 -1.98 -1.40 5.99
C PHE A 320 -1.72 -2.83 6.49
N GLY A 321 -2.69 -3.75 6.29
CA GLY A 321 -2.58 -5.11 6.82
C GLY A 321 -2.43 -5.16 8.34
N GLU A 322 -3.02 -4.21 9.06
CA GLU A 322 -2.84 -4.05 10.51
C GLU A 322 -1.36 -3.92 10.94
N SER A 323 -0.49 -3.45 10.03
CA SER A 323 0.94 -3.32 10.28
C SER A 323 1.25 -2.13 11.18
N SER A 324 2.17 -2.32 12.11
CA SER A 324 2.79 -1.25 12.91
C SER A 324 4.09 -0.84 12.22
N PRO A 325 4.19 0.34 11.57
CA PRO A 325 5.34 0.71 10.75
C PRO A 325 6.69 0.49 11.43
N SER A 326 6.86 0.98 12.64
CA SER A 326 8.13 0.89 13.37
C SER A 326 8.56 -0.54 13.74
N LYS A 327 7.61 -1.50 13.76
CA LYS A 327 7.86 -2.91 14.04
C LYS A 327 7.94 -3.74 12.77
N ASP A 328 6.94 -3.56 11.89
CA ASP A 328 6.73 -4.51 10.79
C ASP A 328 7.61 -4.20 9.58
N ILE A 329 7.93 -2.92 9.29
CA ILE A 329 8.86 -2.57 8.21
C ILE A 329 10.25 -3.20 8.45
N PRO A 330 10.92 -3.01 9.61
CA PRO A 330 12.20 -3.67 9.87
C PRO A 330 12.10 -5.21 9.86
N ARG A 331 10.99 -5.77 10.37
CA ARG A 331 10.77 -7.22 10.37
C ARG A 331 10.67 -7.79 8.96
N LEU A 332 9.88 -7.17 8.10
CA LEU A 332 9.71 -7.62 6.71
C LEU A 332 11.01 -7.49 5.92
N LEU A 333 11.80 -6.44 6.15
CA LEU A 333 13.12 -6.27 5.55
C LEU A 333 14.12 -7.32 6.04
N ALA A 334 14.06 -7.70 7.33
CA ALA A 334 14.86 -8.80 7.86
C ALA A 334 14.46 -10.14 7.22
N MET A 335 13.18 -10.38 6.97
CA MET A 335 12.69 -11.57 6.25
C MET A 335 13.17 -11.57 4.79
N TYR A 336 13.24 -10.41 4.13
CA TYR A 336 13.81 -10.28 2.79
C TYR A 336 15.31 -10.62 2.81
N GLN A 337 16.08 -10.04 3.72
CA GLN A 337 17.51 -10.37 3.86
C GLN A 337 17.77 -11.85 4.16
N ALA A 338 16.87 -12.50 4.88
CA ALA A 338 16.92 -13.93 5.14
C ALA A 338 16.44 -14.80 3.94
N GLY A 339 16.01 -14.20 2.84
CA GLY A 339 15.51 -14.91 1.64
C GLY A 339 14.13 -15.54 1.80
N VAL A 340 13.43 -15.25 2.91
CA VAL A 340 12.09 -15.76 3.20
C VAL A 340 11.02 -14.98 2.45
N LEU A 341 11.10 -13.64 2.48
CA LEU A 341 10.22 -12.75 1.73
C LEU A 341 10.92 -12.34 0.43
N LYS A 342 10.21 -12.37 -0.69
CA LYS A 342 10.72 -12.02 -2.01
C LYS A 342 10.31 -10.58 -2.34
N LEU A 343 11.29 -9.71 -2.60
CA LEU A 343 11.07 -8.33 -3.04
C LEU A 343 11.66 -8.07 -4.44
N ASP A 344 12.75 -8.76 -4.80
CA ASP A 344 13.40 -8.58 -6.10
C ASP A 344 12.45 -8.94 -7.25
N GLU A 345 11.71 -10.03 -7.10
CA GLU A 345 10.78 -10.56 -8.09
C GLU A 345 9.51 -9.69 -8.24
N LEU A 346 9.26 -8.81 -7.28
CA LEU A 346 8.12 -7.89 -7.34
C LEU A 346 8.37 -6.74 -8.34
N VAL A 347 9.60 -6.20 -8.39
CA VAL A 347 9.93 -5.06 -9.26
C VAL A 347 10.13 -5.55 -10.69
N THR A 348 9.07 -5.49 -11.49
CA THR A 348 9.10 -5.93 -12.87
C THR A 348 9.54 -4.85 -13.85
N ASN A 349 9.25 -3.59 -13.54
CA ASN A 349 9.60 -2.44 -14.38
C ASN A 349 10.11 -1.27 -13.51
N THR A 350 11.05 -0.52 -14.06
CA THR A 350 11.53 0.74 -13.45
C THR A 350 11.25 1.93 -14.37
N TYR A 351 11.03 3.08 -13.77
CA TYR A 351 10.69 4.34 -14.42
C TYR A 351 11.54 5.46 -13.84
N THR A 352 11.53 6.59 -14.50
CA THR A 352 12.03 7.87 -13.94
C THR A 352 10.83 8.74 -13.55
N LEU A 353 11.09 9.85 -12.86
CA LEU A 353 10.04 10.81 -12.55
C LEU A 353 9.36 11.32 -13.85
N ASP A 354 10.13 11.55 -14.91
CA ASP A 354 9.63 12.03 -16.21
C ASP A 354 8.75 10.99 -16.94
N THR A 355 8.89 9.71 -16.65
CA THR A 355 8.12 8.61 -17.26
C THR A 355 7.06 8.02 -16.34
N ILE A 356 6.67 8.76 -15.29
CA ILE A 356 5.66 8.30 -14.31
C ILE A 356 4.33 7.92 -14.96
N ASN A 357 3.88 8.69 -15.95
CA ASN A 357 2.63 8.40 -16.66
C ASN A 357 2.69 7.10 -17.48
N ASP A 358 3.86 6.73 -18.01
CA ASP A 358 4.05 5.43 -18.68
C ASP A 358 3.92 4.28 -17.67
N GLY A 359 4.44 4.50 -16.44
CA GLY A 359 4.31 3.55 -15.35
C GLY A 359 2.87 3.27 -14.97
N TYR A 360 2.01 4.29 -14.91
CA TYR A 360 0.57 4.13 -14.67
C TYR A 360 -0.15 3.49 -15.85
N ALA A 361 0.22 3.84 -17.08
CA ALA A 361 -0.31 3.18 -18.28
C ALA A 361 0.00 1.68 -18.30
N ASP A 362 1.22 1.28 -17.94
CA ASP A 362 1.60 -0.12 -17.83
C ASP A 362 0.90 -0.84 -16.66
N MET A 363 0.64 -0.14 -15.55
CA MET A 363 -0.15 -0.67 -14.43
C MET A 363 -1.59 -0.98 -14.88
N HIS A 364 -2.26 -0.04 -15.55
CA HIS A 364 -3.62 -0.21 -16.07
C HIS A 364 -3.69 -1.33 -17.13
N ALA A 365 -2.65 -1.45 -17.94
CA ALA A 365 -2.54 -2.52 -18.94
C ALA A 365 -2.17 -3.90 -18.35
N GLY A 366 -1.94 -3.99 -17.03
CA GLY A 366 -1.55 -5.24 -16.35
C GLY A 366 -0.19 -5.78 -16.74
N LYS A 367 0.71 -4.93 -17.25
CA LYS A 367 2.04 -5.33 -17.75
C LYS A 367 3.09 -5.40 -16.66
N ASN A 368 2.85 -4.79 -15.49
CA ASN A 368 3.76 -4.86 -14.36
C ASN A 368 3.08 -5.46 -13.13
N LEU A 369 3.88 -6.04 -12.25
CA LEU A 369 3.45 -6.44 -10.92
C LEU A 369 3.67 -5.27 -9.97
N ARG A 370 4.90 -4.72 -9.94
CA ARG A 370 5.27 -3.45 -9.30
C ARG A 370 6.15 -2.63 -10.22
N GLY A 371 5.76 -1.39 -10.43
CA GLY A 371 6.58 -0.36 -11.04
C GLY A 371 7.27 0.47 -9.96
N VAL A 372 8.54 0.83 -10.18
CA VAL A 372 9.32 1.64 -9.25
C VAL A 372 9.97 2.80 -9.99
N ILE A 373 9.77 4.02 -9.50
CA ILE A 373 10.53 5.19 -9.94
C ILE A 373 11.92 5.13 -9.28
N ILE A 374 12.97 5.25 -10.09
CA ILE A 374 14.34 5.47 -9.61
C ILE A 374 14.64 6.95 -9.81
N HIS A 375 14.86 7.67 -8.70
CA HIS A 375 15.16 9.08 -8.75
C HIS A 375 16.59 9.34 -9.24
N GLN A 376 16.72 10.33 -10.12
CA GLN A 376 18.00 10.79 -10.68
C GLN A 376 18.32 12.16 -10.08
N HIS A 377 19.50 12.34 -9.51
CA HIS A 377 19.93 13.57 -8.82
C HIS A 377 21.12 14.21 -9.51
#